data_9bc4c049543817a06d7d10ac1d396f77
#
_entry.id   9bc4c049543817a06d7d10ac1d396f77
#
_cell.length_a   1.000
_cell.length_b   1.000
_cell.length_c   1.000
_cell.angle_alpha   90.00
_cell.angle_beta   90.00
_cell.angle_gamma   90.00
#
_symmetry.space_group_name_H-M   'P 1'
#
loop_
_entity.id
_entity.type
_entity.pdbx_description
1 polymer ?
#
loop_
_entity_poly.entity_id
_entity_poly.type
_entity_poly.pdbx_seq_one_letter_code
_entity_poly.pdbx_strand_id
1 'polypeptide(L)'
;MKKETNALQVIAGAARCPEYSPPMVLALMKKLNMNERAFALVMNVTPSTIRLWASGAAQPCGTARRLMQIYDICPEIVSRIAEEQEVTDANAAT
;
A
#
# COMPACT_ATOMS: atom_id res chain seq x y z
N MET A 1 -5.23 -4.41 25.57
CA MET A 1 -4.01 -3.72 26.04
C MET A 1 -2.91 -3.82 25.00
N LYS A 2 -2.24 -2.72 24.74
CA LYS A 2 -1.19 -2.71 23.74
C LYS A 2 0.07 -3.41 24.25
N LYS A 3 0.61 -4.30 23.44
CA LYS A 3 1.79 -5.04 23.77
C LYS A 3 3.02 -4.29 23.28
N GLU A 4 3.99 -4.10 24.16
CA GLU A 4 5.24 -3.48 23.74
C GLU A 4 6.06 -4.47 22.94
N THR A 5 6.67 -3.96 21.87
CA THR A 5 7.46 -4.77 20.97
C THR A 5 8.92 -4.36 21.06
N ASN A 6 9.81 -5.29 21.40
CA ASN A 6 11.23 -4.98 21.46
C ASN A 6 11.86 -5.08 20.06
N ALA A 7 13.13 -4.64 19.95
CA ALA A 7 13.81 -4.57 18.67
C ALA A 7 13.90 -5.93 17.97
N LEU A 8 14.13 -7.01 18.73
CA LEU A 8 14.22 -8.33 18.12
C LEU A 8 12.89 -8.77 17.54
N GLN A 9 11.78 -8.47 18.23
CA GLN A 9 10.45 -8.80 17.74
C GLN A 9 10.14 -8.01 16.49
N VAL A 10 10.52 -6.74 16.44
CA VAL A 10 10.31 -5.90 15.25
C VAL A 10 11.07 -6.49 14.07
N ILE A 11 12.35 -6.82 14.27
CA ILE A 11 13.18 -7.37 13.18
C ILE A 11 12.58 -8.67 12.66
N ALA A 12 12.20 -9.58 13.54
CA ALA A 12 11.65 -10.87 13.14
C ALA A 12 10.33 -10.69 12.39
N GLY A 13 9.46 -9.81 12.89
CA GLY A 13 8.18 -9.54 12.24
C GLY A 13 8.35 -8.88 10.89
N ALA A 14 9.23 -7.88 10.81
CA ALA A 14 9.45 -7.15 9.57
C ALA A 14 10.04 -8.05 8.47
N ALA A 15 10.80 -9.07 8.85
CA ALA A 15 11.39 -9.98 7.87
C ALA A 15 10.35 -10.84 7.16
N ARG A 16 9.11 -10.89 7.66
CA ARG A 16 8.05 -11.72 7.09
C ARG A 16 7.08 -10.93 6.23
N CYS A 17 7.59 -9.98 5.45
CA CYS A 17 6.74 -9.23 4.53
C CYS A 17 6.15 -10.16 3.46
N PRO A 18 4.83 -10.11 3.23
CA PRO A 18 4.21 -10.93 2.20
C PRO A 18 4.75 -10.62 0.82
N GLU A 19 4.63 -11.60 -0.08
CA GLU A 19 5.14 -11.43 -1.44
C GLU A 19 4.17 -10.71 -2.37
N TYR A 20 2.91 -10.70 -2.06
CA TYR A 20 1.85 -10.10 -2.86
C TYR A 20 1.80 -10.65 -4.28
N SER A 21 1.38 -11.91 -4.36
CA SER A 21 1.09 -12.57 -5.62
C SER A 21 -0.04 -11.85 -6.36
N PRO A 22 -0.23 -12.12 -7.67
CA PRO A 22 -1.33 -11.48 -8.41
C PRO A 22 -2.69 -11.56 -7.71
N PRO A 23 -3.15 -12.72 -7.20
CA PRO A 23 -4.42 -12.74 -6.47
C PRO A 23 -4.43 -11.85 -5.24
N MET A 24 -3.30 -11.73 -4.53
CA MET A 24 -3.22 -10.88 -3.35
C MET A 24 -3.27 -9.41 -3.72
N VAL A 25 -2.65 -9.02 -4.84
CA VAL A 25 -2.73 -7.65 -5.34
C VAL A 25 -4.18 -7.30 -5.66
N LEU A 26 -4.86 -8.18 -6.38
CA LEU A 26 -6.26 -7.96 -6.75
C LEU A 26 -7.16 -7.92 -5.51
N ALA A 27 -6.89 -8.78 -4.53
CA ALA A 27 -7.67 -8.80 -3.29
C ALA A 27 -7.50 -7.50 -2.51
N LEU A 28 -6.28 -6.96 -2.47
CA LEU A 28 -6.03 -5.71 -1.78
C LEU A 28 -6.75 -4.55 -2.49
N MET A 29 -6.68 -4.51 -3.81
CA MET A 29 -7.39 -3.48 -4.57
C MET A 29 -8.89 -3.53 -4.27
N LYS A 30 -9.46 -4.73 -4.20
CA LYS A 30 -10.87 -4.90 -3.89
C LYS A 30 -11.18 -4.45 -2.47
N LYS A 31 -10.32 -4.81 -1.52
CA LYS A 31 -10.47 -4.41 -0.12
C LYS A 31 -10.48 -2.90 0.01
N LEU A 32 -9.62 -2.22 -0.75
CA LEU A 32 -9.54 -0.76 -0.73
C LEU A 32 -10.59 -0.10 -1.64
N ASN A 33 -11.35 -0.91 -2.37
CA ASN A 33 -12.36 -0.43 -3.32
C ASN A 33 -11.73 0.48 -4.38
N MET A 34 -10.62 0.03 -4.96
CA MET A 34 -9.85 0.83 -5.92
C MET A 34 -9.67 0.09 -7.23
N ASN A 35 -9.79 0.82 -8.33
CA ASN A 35 -9.40 0.31 -9.64
C ASN A 35 -7.89 0.53 -9.84
N GLU A 36 -7.38 0.13 -11.02
CA GLU A 36 -5.95 0.24 -11.32
C GLU A 36 -5.43 1.66 -11.16
N ARG A 37 -6.18 2.62 -11.68
CA ARG A 37 -5.77 4.01 -11.66
C ARG A 37 -5.68 4.55 -10.24
N ALA A 38 -6.69 4.28 -9.43
CA ALA A 38 -6.70 4.74 -8.04
C ALA A 38 -5.58 4.07 -7.24
N PHE A 39 -5.43 2.76 -7.43
CA PHE A 39 -4.39 2.03 -6.71
C PHE A 39 -2.99 2.50 -7.11
N ALA A 40 -2.80 2.80 -8.39
CA ALA A 40 -1.53 3.33 -8.88
C ALA A 40 -1.20 4.66 -8.19
N LEU A 41 -2.20 5.52 -8.00
CA LEU A 41 -1.99 6.80 -7.34
C LEU A 41 -1.55 6.63 -5.89
N VAL A 42 -2.21 5.74 -5.14
CA VAL A 42 -1.84 5.55 -3.72
C VAL A 42 -0.54 4.78 -3.57
N MET A 43 -0.14 4.01 -4.58
CA MET A 43 1.15 3.33 -4.58
C MET A 43 2.26 4.20 -5.17
N ASN A 44 1.91 5.32 -5.78
CA ASN A 44 2.83 6.22 -6.46
C ASN A 44 3.59 5.52 -7.59
N VAL A 45 2.86 4.79 -8.39
CA VAL A 45 3.38 4.12 -9.59
C VAL A 45 2.40 4.36 -10.74
N THR A 46 2.77 3.90 -11.94
CA THR A 46 1.87 4.02 -13.09
C THR A 46 0.84 2.90 -13.09
N PRO A 47 -0.33 3.11 -13.71
CA PRO A 47 -1.31 2.03 -13.87
C PRO A 47 -0.73 0.82 -14.60
N SER A 48 0.18 1.03 -15.54
CA SER A 48 0.86 -0.08 -16.23
C SER A 48 1.60 -0.98 -15.25
N THR A 49 2.24 -0.38 -14.24
CA THR A 49 2.93 -1.14 -13.21
C THR A 49 1.96 -2.01 -12.42
N ILE A 50 0.79 -1.45 -12.08
CA ILE A 50 -0.23 -2.22 -11.37
C ILE A 50 -0.69 -3.41 -12.23
N ARG A 51 -0.89 -3.19 -13.53
CA ARG A 51 -1.28 -4.28 -14.42
C ARG A 51 -0.24 -5.39 -14.48
N LEU A 52 1.05 -5.02 -14.48
CA LEU A 52 2.12 -6.01 -14.46
C LEU A 52 2.08 -6.85 -13.19
N TRP A 53 1.86 -6.21 -12.05
CA TRP A 53 1.76 -6.94 -10.77
C TRP A 53 0.50 -7.82 -10.74
N ALA A 54 -0.62 -7.30 -11.22
CA ALA A 54 -1.88 -8.03 -11.18
C ALA A 54 -1.89 -9.23 -12.13
N SER A 55 -1.12 -9.16 -13.21
CA SER A 55 -1.03 -10.24 -14.19
C SER A 55 0.09 -11.23 -13.89
N GLY A 56 1.02 -10.87 -13.02
CA GLY A 56 2.17 -11.71 -12.74
C GLY A 56 3.33 -11.51 -13.70
N ALA A 57 3.20 -10.56 -14.64
CA ALA A 57 4.28 -10.28 -15.59
C ALA A 57 5.49 -9.64 -14.91
N ALA A 58 5.28 -8.99 -13.79
CA ALA A 58 6.35 -8.47 -12.95
C ALA A 58 5.93 -8.61 -11.50
N GLN A 59 6.92 -8.68 -10.60
CA GLN A 59 6.65 -8.78 -9.18
C GLN A 59 6.91 -7.43 -8.51
N PRO A 60 6.10 -7.06 -7.52
CA PRO A 60 6.38 -5.85 -6.76
C PRO A 60 7.73 -5.95 -6.05
N CYS A 61 8.47 -4.86 -6.03
CA CYS A 61 9.72 -4.81 -5.28
C CYS A 61 9.44 -4.81 -3.78
N GLY A 62 10.52 -4.95 -2.99
CA GLY A 62 10.37 -5.03 -1.54
C GLY A 62 9.65 -3.84 -0.92
N THR A 63 9.97 -2.64 -1.38
CA THR A 63 9.33 -1.43 -0.86
C THR A 63 7.84 -1.41 -1.20
N ALA A 64 7.49 -1.80 -2.43
CA ALA A 64 6.09 -1.84 -2.85
C ALA A 64 5.31 -2.87 -2.04
N ARG A 65 5.92 -4.04 -1.78
CA ARG A 65 5.26 -5.07 -0.96
C ARG A 65 5.00 -4.58 0.46
N ARG A 66 5.97 -3.89 1.03
CA ARG A 66 5.80 -3.34 2.38
C ARG A 66 4.68 -2.30 2.40
N LEU A 67 4.60 -1.45 1.38
CA LEU A 67 3.55 -0.45 1.31
C LEU A 67 2.18 -1.12 1.20
N MET A 68 2.07 -2.15 0.36
CA MET A 68 0.82 -2.89 0.24
C MET A 68 0.43 -3.54 1.58
N GLN A 69 1.41 -4.07 2.31
CA GLN A 69 1.16 -4.63 3.62
C GLN A 69 0.60 -3.58 4.59
N ILE A 70 1.15 -2.37 4.55
CA ILE A 70 0.66 -1.27 5.40
C ILE A 70 -0.79 -0.96 5.07
N TYR A 71 -1.12 -0.87 3.78
CA TYR A 71 -2.49 -0.61 3.36
C TYR A 71 -3.44 -1.74 3.75
N ASP A 72 -2.92 -2.97 3.74
CA ASP A 72 -3.72 -4.15 4.11
C ASP A 72 -4.02 -4.17 5.61
N ILE A 73 -3.04 -3.83 6.42
CA ILE A 73 -3.19 -3.80 7.88
C ILE A 73 -4.01 -2.60 8.32
N CYS A 74 -3.80 -1.45 7.68
CA CYS A 74 -4.42 -0.20 8.06
C CYS A 74 -5.01 0.48 6.82
N PRO A 75 -6.15 -0.02 6.30
CA PRO A 75 -6.73 0.53 5.07
C PRO A 75 -7.07 2.01 5.15
N GLU A 76 -7.39 2.51 6.33
CA GLU A 76 -7.75 3.91 6.52
C GLU A 76 -6.60 4.88 6.26
N ILE A 77 -5.36 4.39 6.18
CA ILE A 77 -4.23 5.25 5.87
C ILE A 77 -4.37 5.86 4.46
N VAL A 78 -5.05 5.14 3.58
CA VAL A 78 -5.27 5.61 2.21
C VAL A 78 -6.10 6.88 2.21
N SER A 79 -7.15 6.91 3.03
CA SER A 79 -7.97 8.11 3.18
C SER A 79 -7.17 9.27 3.79
N ARG A 80 -6.30 8.94 4.75
CA ARG A 80 -5.46 9.95 5.38
C ARG A 80 -4.51 10.59 4.39
N ILE A 81 -3.97 9.80 3.47
CA ILE A 81 -3.11 10.33 2.41
C ILE A 81 -3.88 11.35 1.57
N ALA A 82 -5.09 11.03 1.18
CA ALA A 82 -5.92 11.91 0.38
C ALA A 82 -6.28 13.19 1.16
N GLU A 83 -6.62 13.06 2.43
CA GLU A 83 -6.97 14.21 3.27
C GLU A 83 -5.79 15.17 3.42
N GLU A 84 -4.60 14.64 3.64
CA GLU A 84 -3.40 15.48 3.78
C GLU A 84 -3.13 16.25 2.49
N GLN A 85 -3.32 15.59 1.34
CA GLN A 85 -3.10 16.24 0.05
C GLN A 85 -4.11 17.36 -0.16
N GLU A 86 -5.37 17.16 0.21
CA GLU A 86 -6.40 18.19 0.08
C GLU A 86 -6.08 19.40 0.96
N VAL A 87 -5.65 19.18 2.19
CA VAL A 87 -5.27 20.26 3.10
C VAL A 87 -4.10 21.04 2.54
N THR A 88 -3.09 20.35 2.00
CA THR A 88 -1.93 20.98 1.40
C THR A 88 -2.33 21.82 0.20
N ASP A 89 -3.21 21.30 -0.66
CA ASP A 89 -3.67 22.02 -1.83
C ASP A 89 -4.47 23.26 -1.45
N ALA A 90 -5.32 23.15 -0.44
CA ALA A 90 -6.10 24.27 0.03
C ALA A 90 -5.19 25.39 0.56
N ASN A 91 -4.15 25.00 1.30
CA ASN A 91 -3.18 25.99 1.81
C ASN A 91 -2.39 26.63 0.69
N ALA A 92 -2.03 25.85 -0.32
CA ALA A 92 -1.27 26.36 -1.45
C ALA A 92 -2.11 27.32 -2.29
N ALA A 93 -3.42 27.14 -2.32
CA ALA A 93 -4.32 27.99 -3.10
C ALA A 93 -4.52 29.37 -2.48
N THR A 94 -4.21 29.52 -1.22
CA THR A 94 -4.35 30.80 -0.54
C THR A 94 -3.05 31.56 -0.54
#